data_eb41999e313dafdaeefc69fed1926ee2
#
_entry.id   eb41999e313dafdaeefc69fed1926ee2
#
_cell.length_a   1.000
_cell.length_b   1.000
_cell.length_c   1.000
_cell.angle_alpha   90.00
_cell.angle_beta   90.00
_cell.angle_gamma   90.00
#
_symmetry.space_group_name_H-M   'P 1'
#
loop_
_entity.id
_entity.type
_entity.pdbx_description
1 polymer ?
#
loop_
_entity_poly.entity_id
_entity_poly.type
_entity_poly.pdbx_seq_one_letter_code
_entity_poly.pdbx_strand_id
1 'polypeptide(L)'
;MIDLSLQRYAFLALAAAALFGASTPLAKLLLGEVPPIGLAGLLYLGSGLGLLAVRLATHSRRSADQPATEAPLAAGDYPWLAGAVIAGGVVAPVLLMWGLSGTRASEASLLLNLESVVTMLVAAFLFREAVGGRVWAAAALML
;
A
#
# COMPACT_ATOMS: atom_id res chain seq x y z
N MET A 1 -16.93 16.39 -22.13
CA MET A 1 -16.48 17.13 -20.94
C MET A 1 -15.90 16.10 -19.99
N ILE A 2 -14.58 16.12 -19.77
CA ILE A 2 -13.93 15.24 -18.80
C ILE A 2 -14.34 15.74 -17.42
N ASP A 3 -14.93 14.87 -16.62
CA ASP A 3 -15.48 15.20 -15.30
C ASP A 3 -14.34 15.68 -14.39
N LEU A 4 -14.46 16.90 -13.85
CA LEU A 4 -13.47 17.51 -12.94
C LEU A 4 -13.18 16.63 -11.71
N SER A 5 -14.15 15.82 -11.31
CA SER A 5 -13.99 14.84 -10.24
C SER A 5 -13.01 13.74 -10.63
N LEU A 6 -13.10 13.22 -11.85
CA LEU A 6 -12.21 12.16 -12.37
C LEU A 6 -10.76 12.66 -12.47
N GLN A 7 -10.55 13.91 -12.91
CA GLN A 7 -9.21 14.53 -12.97
C GLN A 7 -8.59 14.66 -11.58
N ARG A 8 -9.36 15.05 -10.57
CA ARG A 8 -8.89 15.16 -9.19
C ARG A 8 -8.46 13.81 -8.63
N TYR A 9 -9.26 12.76 -8.85
CA TYR A 9 -8.89 11.40 -8.40
C TYR A 9 -7.67 10.86 -9.14
N ALA A 10 -7.55 11.10 -10.43
CA ALA A 10 -6.38 10.73 -11.22
C ALA A 10 -5.11 11.43 -10.72
N PHE A 11 -5.19 12.74 -10.42
CA PHE A 11 -4.07 13.49 -9.85
C PHE A 11 -3.64 12.95 -8.48
N LEU A 12 -4.60 12.66 -7.60
CA LEU A 12 -4.32 12.07 -6.29
C LEU A 12 -3.66 10.70 -6.40
N ALA A 13 -4.13 9.87 -7.34
CA ALA A 13 -3.54 8.56 -7.59
C ALA A 13 -2.10 8.67 -8.11
N LEU A 14 -1.84 9.60 -9.04
CA LEU A 14 -0.48 9.86 -9.54
C LEU A 14 0.44 10.40 -8.45
N ALA A 15 -0.04 11.32 -7.62
CA ALA A 15 0.73 11.84 -6.49
C ALA A 15 1.06 10.73 -5.48
N ALA A 16 0.10 9.87 -5.16
CA ALA A 16 0.32 8.72 -4.29
C ALA A 16 1.35 7.74 -4.87
N ALA A 17 1.27 7.45 -6.17
CA ALA A 17 2.22 6.59 -6.86
C ALA A 17 3.65 7.19 -6.88
N ALA A 18 3.77 8.49 -7.11
CA ALA A 18 5.05 9.18 -7.07
C ALA A 18 5.68 9.17 -5.67
N LEU A 19 4.88 9.42 -4.61
CA LEU A 19 5.33 9.33 -3.23
C LEU A 19 5.74 7.92 -2.84
N PHE A 20 4.98 6.91 -3.25
CA PHE A 20 5.31 5.52 -3.03
C PHE A 20 6.62 5.13 -3.74
N GLY A 21 6.78 5.49 -5.01
CA GLY A 21 8.00 5.24 -5.77
C GLY A 21 9.24 5.92 -5.17
N ALA A 22 9.09 7.14 -4.62
CA ALA A 22 10.16 7.84 -3.93
C ALA A 22 10.50 7.23 -2.55
N SER A 23 9.58 6.51 -1.93
CA SER A 23 9.76 5.95 -0.58
C SER A 23 10.90 4.94 -0.51
N THR A 24 11.06 4.08 -1.53
CA THR A 24 12.09 3.03 -1.57
C THR A 24 13.52 3.59 -1.56
N PRO A 25 13.92 4.53 -2.45
CA PRO A 25 15.25 5.13 -2.39
C PRO A 25 15.47 5.93 -1.10
N LEU A 26 14.45 6.63 -0.59
CA LEU A 26 14.56 7.36 0.67
C LEU A 26 14.75 6.42 1.87
N ALA A 27 13.98 5.32 1.92
CA ALA A 27 14.16 4.29 2.95
C ALA A 27 15.58 3.69 2.88
N LYS A 28 16.09 3.46 1.66
CA LYS A 28 17.45 2.94 1.48
C LYS A 28 18.53 3.88 2.03
N LEU A 29 18.38 5.18 1.88
CA LEU A 29 19.31 6.16 2.44
C LEU A 29 19.30 6.12 3.98
N LEU A 30 18.13 5.96 4.60
CA LEU A 30 17.96 5.90 6.05
C LEU A 30 18.46 4.57 6.65
N LEU A 31 18.44 3.47 5.92
CA LEU A 31 18.91 2.16 6.36
C LEU A 31 20.43 2.12 6.65
N GLY A 32 21.19 3.11 6.23
CA GLY A 32 22.59 3.28 6.60
C GLY A 32 22.78 3.71 8.07
N GLU A 33 21.79 4.37 8.67
CA GLU A 33 21.85 4.97 9.99
C GLU A 33 20.86 4.37 10.99
N VAL A 34 19.73 3.82 10.50
CA VAL A 34 18.65 3.29 11.31
C VAL A 34 18.50 1.78 11.09
N PRO A 35 18.38 0.97 12.15
CA PRO A 35 18.13 -0.47 12.00
C PRO A 35 16.82 -0.72 11.20
N PRO A 36 16.78 -1.79 10.35
CA PRO A 36 15.63 -2.08 9.49
C PRO A 36 14.28 -2.14 10.22
N ILE A 37 14.24 -2.77 11.39
CA ILE A 37 13.03 -2.88 12.22
C ILE A 37 12.60 -1.51 12.74
N GLY A 38 13.56 -0.69 13.19
CA GLY A 38 13.30 0.68 13.68
C GLY A 38 12.72 1.55 12.56
N LEU A 39 13.30 1.47 11.36
CA LEU A 39 12.82 2.23 10.20
C LEU A 39 11.40 1.79 9.78
N ALA A 40 11.12 0.48 9.74
CA ALA A 40 9.78 -0.02 9.48
C ALA A 40 8.77 0.56 10.50
N GLY A 41 9.10 0.50 11.79
CA GLY A 41 8.25 1.06 12.84
C GLY A 41 8.00 2.56 12.69
N LEU A 42 9.03 3.35 12.40
CA LEU A 42 8.91 4.81 12.20
C LEU A 42 8.04 5.16 10.99
N LEU A 43 8.18 4.45 9.88
CA LEU A 43 7.37 4.66 8.68
C LEU A 43 5.88 4.37 8.93
N TYR A 44 5.58 3.27 9.66
CA TYR A 44 4.21 2.92 10.01
C TYR A 44 3.60 3.86 11.05
N LEU A 45 4.37 4.28 12.05
CA LEU A 45 3.94 5.30 13.00
C LEU A 45 3.64 6.62 12.31
N GLY A 46 4.53 7.06 11.42
CA GLY A 46 4.31 8.28 10.63
C GLY A 46 3.04 8.22 9.79
N SER A 47 2.82 7.10 9.10
CA SER A 47 1.60 6.87 8.32
C SER A 47 0.35 6.83 9.21
N GLY A 48 0.40 6.12 10.33
CA GLY A 48 -0.72 6.03 11.28
C GLY A 48 -1.09 7.38 11.90
N LEU A 49 -0.09 8.15 12.33
CA LEU A 49 -0.29 9.50 12.88
C LEU A 49 -0.82 10.46 11.80
N GLY A 50 -0.31 10.36 10.57
CA GLY A 50 -0.78 11.15 9.43
C GLY A 50 -2.26 10.88 9.13
N LEU A 51 -2.66 9.63 9.05
CA LEU A 51 -4.06 9.24 8.86
C LEU A 51 -4.95 9.68 10.01
N LEU A 52 -4.47 9.57 11.25
CA LEU A 52 -5.20 10.02 12.42
C LEU A 52 -5.42 11.54 12.37
N ALA A 53 -4.39 12.30 12.03
CA ALA A 53 -4.48 13.76 11.89
C ALA A 53 -5.49 14.15 10.80
N VAL A 54 -5.44 13.51 9.63
CA VAL A 54 -6.42 13.72 8.54
C VAL A 54 -7.83 13.37 9.01
N ARG A 55 -8.02 12.23 9.69
CA ARG A 55 -9.33 11.83 10.22
C ARG A 55 -9.88 12.85 11.22
N LEU A 56 -9.06 13.33 12.14
CA LEU A 56 -9.47 14.34 13.13
C LEU A 56 -9.82 15.67 12.44
N ALA A 57 -9.04 16.10 11.46
CA ALA A 57 -9.30 17.34 10.71
C ALA A 57 -10.56 17.26 9.83
N THR A 58 -10.89 16.08 9.32
CA THR A 58 -12.04 15.86 8.44
C THR A 58 -13.31 15.48 9.21
N HIS A 59 -13.17 14.96 10.45
CA HIS A 59 -14.31 14.55 11.26
C HIS A 59 -15.30 15.69 11.50
N SER A 60 -14.82 16.91 11.68
CA SER A 60 -15.65 18.11 11.87
C SER A 60 -16.39 18.56 10.60
N ARG A 61 -16.03 18.04 9.42
CA ARG A 61 -16.63 18.41 8.12
C ARG A 61 -17.59 17.35 7.57
N ARG A 62 -17.64 16.17 8.16
CA ARG A 62 -18.63 15.17 7.80
C ARG A 62 -19.94 15.56 8.44
N SER A 63 -20.85 16.10 7.63
CA SER A 63 -22.26 16.26 8.01
C SER A 63 -22.79 14.92 8.43
N ALA A 64 -23.54 14.88 9.55
CA ALA A 64 -24.15 13.67 10.12
C ALA A 64 -25.13 12.93 9.18
N ASP A 65 -25.34 13.48 7.99
CA ASP A 65 -26.34 13.04 7.00
C ASP A 65 -25.76 12.17 5.85
N GLN A 66 -24.46 11.84 5.88
CA GLN A 66 -23.94 10.86 4.92
C GLN A 66 -24.12 9.47 5.50
N PRO A 67 -24.94 8.61 4.87
CA PRO A 67 -25.07 7.22 5.30
C PRO A 67 -23.67 6.58 5.26
N ALA A 68 -23.36 5.82 6.32
CA ALA A 68 -22.14 5.03 6.38
C ALA A 68 -22.13 4.12 5.15
N THR A 69 -21.27 4.41 4.18
CA THR A 69 -21.16 3.65 2.91
C THR A 69 -20.51 2.29 3.14
N GLU A 70 -19.98 2.07 4.33
CA GLU A 70 -19.26 0.85 4.72
C GLU A 70 -20.08 0.05 5.72
N ALA A 71 -20.19 -1.26 5.48
CA ALA A 71 -20.82 -2.16 6.41
C ALA A 71 -20.03 -2.21 7.74
N PRO A 72 -20.69 -2.25 8.90
CA PRO A 72 -20.01 -2.42 10.18
C PRO A 72 -19.32 -3.79 10.23
N LEU A 73 -18.12 -3.83 10.84
CA LEU A 73 -17.38 -5.07 11.05
C LEU A 73 -18.18 -6.04 11.91
N ALA A 74 -18.38 -7.27 11.42
CA ALA A 74 -18.96 -8.35 12.18
C ALA A 74 -17.92 -8.99 13.12
N ALA A 75 -18.37 -9.63 14.20
CA ALA A 75 -17.47 -10.30 15.14
C ALA A 75 -16.57 -11.37 14.48
N GLY A 76 -17.05 -12.02 13.41
CA GLY A 76 -16.29 -12.99 12.61
C GLY A 76 -15.16 -12.40 11.77
N ASP A 77 -15.16 -11.08 11.55
CA ASP A 77 -14.14 -10.42 10.70
C ASP A 77 -12.85 -10.09 11.48
N TYR A 78 -12.94 -10.01 12.82
CA TYR A 78 -11.79 -9.63 13.65
C TYR A 78 -10.57 -10.54 13.51
N PRO A 79 -10.68 -11.88 13.46
CA PRO A 79 -9.52 -12.76 13.28
C PRO A 79 -8.83 -12.54 11.93
N TRP A 80 -9.62 -12.35 10.87
CA TRP A 80 -9.10 -12.05 9.52
C TRP A 80 -8.43 -10.69 9.45
N LEU A 81 -9.03 -9.70 10.07
CA LEU A 81 -8.46 -8.36 10.19
C LEU A 81 -7.16 -8.38 10.99
N ALA A 82 -7.12 -9.08 12.12
CA ALA A 82 -5.91 -9.25 12.91
C ALA A 82 -4.81 -9.95 12.11
N GLY A 83 -5.14 -11.01 11.37
CA GLY A 83 -4.22 -11.71 10.47
C GLY A 83 -3.66 -10.79 9.39
N ALA A 84 -4.51 -10.00 8.74
CA ALA A 84 -4.13 -9.03 7.72
C ALA A 84 -3.22 -7.93 8.29
N VAL A 85 -3.54 -7.41 9.48
CA VAL A 85 -2.72 -6.39 10.17
C VAL A 85 -1.36 -6.94 10.57
N ILE A 86 -1.30 -8.16 11.12
CA ILE A 86 -0.02 -8.79 11.50
C ILE A 86 0.82 -9.08 10.25
N ALA A 87 0.24 -9.72 9.24
CA ALA A 87 0.97 -10.08 8.03
C ALA A 87 1.42 -8.85 7.23
N GLY A 88 0.50 -7.93 6.93
CA GLY A 88 0.76 -6.75 6.11
C GLY A 88 1.32 -5.55 6.87
N GLY A 89 0.95 -5.38 8.14
CA GLY A 89 1.36 -4.24 8.96
C GLY A 89 2.63 -4.47 9.77
N VAL A 90 3.02 -5.72 10.03
CA VAL A 90 4.20 -6.03 10.85
C VAL A 90 5.20 -6.86 10.06
N VAL A 91 4.80 -8.05 9.60
CA VAL A 91 5.73 -9.00 8.98
C VAL A 91 6.27 -8.48 7.65
N ALA A 92 5.40 -8.04 6.76
CA ALA A 92 5.80 -7.57 5.44
C ALA A 92 6.75 -6.36 5.47
N PRO A 93 6.48 -5.28 6.24
CA PRO A 93 7.40 -4.14 6.31
C PRO A 93 8.75 -4.48 6.92
N VAL A 94 8.78 -5.36 7.93
CA VAL A 94 10.05 -5.81 8.53
C VAL A 94 10.87 -6.60 7.50
N LEU A 95 10.25 -7.54 6.79
CA LEU A 95 10.92 -8.30 5.73
C LEU A 95 11.38 -7.40 4.58
N LEU A 96 10.55 -6.42 4.20
CA LEU A 96 10.90 -5.44 3.17
C LEU A 96 12.13 -4.63 3.57
N MET A 97 12.15 -4.07 4.78
CA MET A 97 13.28 -3.27 5.26
C MET A 97 14.54 -4.11 5.40
N TRP A 98 14.39 -5.36 5.85
CA TRP A 98 15.52 -6.28 5.96
C TRP A 98 16.07 -6.66 4.59
N GLY A 99 15.21 -7.02 3.64
CA GLY A 99 15.60 -7.27 2.25
C GLY A 99 16.27 -6.04 1.61
N LEU A 100 15.71 -4.86 1.82
CA LEU A 100 16.24 -3.61 1.30
C LEU A 100 17.61 -3.26 1.90
N SER A 101 17.91 -3.65 3.14
CA SER A 101 19.22 -3.40 3.75
C SER A 101 20.36 -4.11 3.02
N GLY A 102 20.11 -5.32 2.49
CA GLY A 102 21.08 -6.12 1.74
C GLY A 102 21.10 -5.92 0.23
N THR A 103 20.21 -5.11 -0.34
CA THR A 103 20.00 -4.98 -1.78
C THR A 103 20.27 -3.55 -2.26
N ARG A 104 20.68 -3.35 -3.50
CA ARG A 104 20.80 -2.00 -4.08
C ARG A 104 19.42 -1.40 -4.33
N ALA A 105 19.30 -0.08 -4.21
CA ALA A 105 18.01 0.61 -4.40
C ALA A 105 17.39 0.35 -5.78
N SER A 106 18.20 0.28 -6.84
CA SER A 106 17.75 -0.03 -8.20
C SER A 106 17.20 -1.46 -8.31
N GLU A 107 17.90 -2.44 -7.74
CA GLU A 107 17.48 -3.84 -7.73
C GLU A 107 16.19 -4.02 -6.90
N ALA A 108 16.11 -3.37 -5.74
CA ALA A 108 14.92 -3.38 -4.91
C ALA A 108 13.71 -2.79 -5.63
N SER A 109 13.88 -1.68 -6.36
CA SER A 109 12.80 -1.07 -7.13
C SER A 109 12.30 -1.98 -8.25
N LEU A 110 13.19 -2.72 -8.92
CA LEU A 110 12.80 -3.71 -9.92
C LEU A 110 12.07 -4.91 -9.28
N LEU A 111 12.56 -5.40 -8.14
CA LEU A 111 11.91 -6.50 -7.42
C LEU A 111 10.51 -6.11 -6.90
N LEU A 112 10.30 -4.85 -6.49
CA LEU A 112 8.99 -4.37 -6.08
C LEU A 112 7.96 -4.37 -7.24
N ASN A 113 8.39 -4.26 -8.49
CA ASN A 113 7.48 -4.43 -9.63
C ASN A 113 6.90 -5.86 -9.72
N LEU A 114 7.64 -6.86 -9.24
CA LEU A 114 7.16 -8.24 -9.19
C LEU A 114 5.98 -8.42 -8.21
N GLU A 115 5.83 -7.53 -7.23
CA GLU A 115 4.69 -7.55 -6.30
C GLU A 115 3.35 -7.54 -7.04
N SER A 116 3.21 -6.68 -8.05
CA SER A 116 1.99 -6.59 -8.86
C SER A 116 1.71 -7.88 -9.62
N VAL A 117 2.77 -8.53 -10.14
CA VAL A 117 2.65 -9.80 -10.86
C VAL A 117 2.28 -10.92 -9.90
N VAL A 118 2.94 -11.00 -8.73
CA VAL A 118 2.62 -11.99 -7.70
C VAL A 118 1.20 -11.82 -7.18
N THR A 119 0.77 -10.59 -6.91
CA THR A 119 -0.60 -10.28 -6.49
C THR A 119 -1.62 -10.75 -7.52
N MET A 120 -1.36 -10.50 -8.80
CA MET A 120 -2.23 -10.98 -9.90
C MET A 120 -2.27 -12.52 -9.94
N LEU A 121 -1.12 -13.19 -9.78
CA LEU A 121 -1.07 -14.66 -9.77
C LEU A 121 -1.85 -15.23 -8.57
N VAL A 122 -1.71 -14.63 -7.39
CA VAL A 122 -2.47 -15.01 -6.19
C VAL A 122 -3.97 -14.81 -6.42
N ALA A 123 -4.39 -13.68 -6.98
CA ALA A 123 -5.79 -13.43 -7.32
C ALA A 123 -6.34 -14.48 -8.30
N ALA A 124 -5.60 -14.78 -9.36
CA ALA A 124 -6.01 -15.74 -10.38
C ALA A 124 -6.08 -17.18 -9.87
N PHE A 125 -5.03 -17.65 -9.15
CA PHE A 125 -4.90 -19.06 -8.80
C PHE A 125 -5.50 -19.39 -7.43
N LEU A 126 -5.34 -18.53 -6.43
CA LEU A 126 -5.82 -18.77 -5.07
C LEU A 126 -7.27 -18.34 -4.91
N PHE A 127 -7.61 -17.15 -5.37
CA PHE A 127 -8.98 -16.61 -5.29
C PHE A 127 -9.84 -16.96 -6.52
N ARG A 128 -9.24 -17.59 -7.55
CA ARG A 128 -9.92 -17.99 -8.79
C ARG A 128 -10.65 -16.83 -9.48
N GLU A 129 -10.08 -15.63 -9.35
CA GLU A 129 -10.62 -14.47 -10.05
C GLU A 129 -10.36 -14.56 -11.55
N ALA A 130 -11.36 -14.14 -12.35
CA ALA A 130 -11.23 -14.10 -13.80
C ALA A 130 -10.33 -12.94 -14.23
N VAL A 131 -9.05 -13.24 -14.47
CA VAL A 131 -8.07 -12.25 -14.94
C VAL A 131 -8.16 -12.17 -16.46
N GLY A 132 -8.61 -11.01 -16.99
CA GLY A 132 -8.73 -10.78 -18.42
C GLY A 132 -7.37 -10.77 -19.15
N GLY A 133 -7.36 -11.17 -20.44
CA GLY A 133 -6.13 -11.24 -21.24
C GLY A 133 -5.32 -9.94 -21.31
N ARG A 134 -5.99 -8.78 -21.19
CA ARG A 134 -5.31 -7.46 -21.11
C ARG A 134 -4.47 -7.31 -19.86
N VAL A 135 -4.90 -7.88 -18.74
CA VAL A 135 -4.15 -7.84 -17.47
C VAL A 135 -2.93 -8.74 -17.56
N TRP A 136 -3.06 -9.92 -18.19
CA TRP A 136 -1.92 -10.80 -18.49
C TRP A 136 -0.87 -10.12 -19.37
N ALA A 137 -1.32 -9.42 -20.43
CA ALA A 137 -0.43 -8.67 -21.28
C ALA A 137 0.28 -7.53 -20.55
N ALA A 138 -0.45 -6.79 -19.67
CA ALA A 138 0.13 -5.75 -18.86
C ALA A 138 1.19 -6.29 -17.87
N ALA A 139 0.91 -7.42 -17.22
CA ALA A 139 1.86 -8.07 -16.32
C ALA A 139 3.13 -8.54 -17.04
N ALA A 140 2.99 -9.08 -18.27
CA ALA A 140 4.12 -9.47 -19.09
C ALA A 140 5.00 -8.30 -19.55
N LEU A 141 4.42 -7.09 -19.66
CA LEU A 141 5.17 -5.87 -20.00
C LEU A 141 5.91 -5.26 -18.79
N MET A 142 5.56 -5.68 -17.56
CA MET A 142 6.22 -5.22 -16.33
C MET A 142 7.46 -6.07 -15.97
N LEU A 143 7.62 -7.23 -16.59
CA LEU A 143 8.76 -8.15 -16.41
C LEU A 143 9.88 -7.88 -17.45
#